data_bf24f347c075372a98a3135024bc311d
#
_entry.id   bf24f347c075372a98a3135024bc311d
#
_cell.length_a   1.000
_cell.length_b   1.000
_cell.length_c   1.000
_cell.angle_alpha   90.00
_cell.angle_beta   90.00
_cell.angle_gamma   90.00
#
_symmetry.space_group_name_H-M   'P 1'
#
loop_
_entity.id
_entity.type
_entity.pdbx_description
1 polymer ?
#
loop_
_entity_poly.entity_id
_entity_poly.type
_entity_poly.pdbx_seq_one_letter_code
_entity_poly.pdbx_strand_id
1 'polypeptide(L)'
;MQYFKFTICLIFICLSSCKEDKKVIKQTEVSFTKEGELSIIKATSDSTKVVLDIEIAKTDYEIQTGLMYRNAMAKNQGMLFVFSDVRERSFYMKNTFHIFIASF
;
A
#
# COMPACT_ATOMS: atom_id res chain seq x y z
N MET A 1 -18.06 33.88 -51.01
CA MET A 1 -19.07 33.21 -50.23
C MET A 1 -18.76 31.73 -49.96
N GLN A 2 -18.13 31.01 -50.88
CA GLN A 2 -17.75 29.60 -50.64
C GLN A 2 -16.70 29.41 -49.57
N TYR A 3 -15.77 30.35 -49.40
CA TYR A 3 -14.69 30.27 -48.41
C TYR A 3 -15.15 30.46 -46.97
N PHE A 4 -16.24 31.20 -46.77
CA PHE A 4 -16.81 31.41 -45.44
C PHE A 4 -17.44 30.11 -44.82
N LYS A 5 -18.03 29.30 -45.67
CA LYS A 5 -18.59 27.97 -45.24
C LYS A 5 -17.47 26.97 -44.93
N PHE A 6 -16.37 27.04 -45.63
CA PHE A 6 -15.21 26.16 -45.38
C PHE A 6 -14.50 26.49 -44.07
N THR A 7 -14.39 27.80 -43.75
CA THR A 7 -13.77 28.24 -42.49
C THR A 7 -14.59 27.86 -41.27
N ILE A 8 -15.91 27.90 -41.36
CA ILE A 8 -16.82 27.46 -40.29
C ILE A 8 -16.74 25.95 -40.02
N CYS A 9 -16.62 25.11 -41.05
CA CYS A 9 -16.40 23.68 -40.94
C CYS A 9 -15.06 23.34 -40.25
N LEU A 10 -14.01 24.10 -40.55
CA LEU A 10 -12.68 23.87 -39.94
C LEU A 10 -12.67 24.17 -38.45
N ILE A 11 -13.42 25.18 -38.00
CA ILE A 11 -13.54 25.56 -36.59
C ILE A 11 -14.33 24.52 -35.80
N PHE A 12 -15.30 23.86 -36.44
CA PHE A 12 -16.11 22.83 -35.76
C PHE A 12 -15.36 21.52 -35.50
N ILE A 13 -14.32 21.23 -36.27
CA ILE A 13 -13.49 20.02 -36.09
C ILE A 13 -12.54 20.15 -34.90
N CYS A 14 -12.17 21.37 -34.49
CA CYS A 14 -11.28 21.59 -33.33
C CYS A 14 -11.95 21.44 -31.97
N LEU A 15 -13.29 21.34 -31.90
CA LEU A 15 -14.03 21.23 -30.62
C LEU A 15 -14.32 19.78 -30.17
N SER A 16 -13.93 18.78 -30.95
CA SER A 16 -14.17 17.37 -30.61
C SER A 16 -12.95 16.67 -29.97
N SER A 17 -11.91 17.40 -29.61
CA SER A 17 -10.74 16.84 -28.95
C SER A 17 -10.68 17.30 -27.51
N CYS A 18 -11.25 16.55 -26.63
CA CYS A 18 -10.85 16.36 -25.22
C CYS A 18 -11.92 15.53 -24.50
N LYS A 19 -11.94 14.23 -24.77
CA LYS A 19 -12.34 13.28 -23.74
C LYS A 19 -11.07 12.88 -23.04
N GLU A 20 -10.71 13.58 -21.98
CA GLU A 20 -9.82 13.04 -20.99
C GLU A 20 -10.56 11.88 -20.33
N ASP A 21 -10.27 10.68 -20.78
CA ASP A 21 -10.54 9.50 -19.99
C ASP A 21 -9.72 9.65 -18.70
N LYS A 22 -10.33 10.19 -17.67
CA LYS A 22 -9.81 10.09 -16.31
C LYS A 22 -9.75 8.60 -16.03
N LYS A 23 -8.59 7.99 -16.31
CA LYS A 23 -8.25 6.68 -15.78
C LYS A 23 -8.35 6.82 -14.27
N VAL A 24 -9.47 6.43 -13.73
CA VAL A 24 -9.61 6.20 -12.29
C VAL A 24 -8.65 5.05 -12.01
N ILE A 25 -7.46 5.39 -11.53
CA ILE A 25 -6.54 4.39 -10.99
C ILE A 25 -7.25 3.88 -9.75
N LYS A 26 -7.97 2.77 -9.89
CA LYS A 26 -8.45 2.01 -8.75
C LYS A 26 -7.22 1.58 -8.00
N GLN A 27 -6.98 2.21 -6.87
CA GLN A 27 -5.96 1.78 -5.93
C GLN A 27 -6.31 0.33 -5.57
N THR A 28 -5.47 -0.61 -6.01
CA THR A 28 -5.69 -2.02 -5.75
C THR A 28 -5.49 -2.23 -4.26
N GLU A 29 -6.55 -2.63 -3.58
CA GLU A 29 -6.46 -3.05 -2.18
C GLU A 29 -5.51 -4.24 -2.06
N VAL A 30 -4.53 -4.13 -1.17
CA VAL A 30 -3.59 -5.20 -0.88
C VAL A 30 -4.17 -6.05 0.25
N SER A 31 -4.43 -7.33 -0.03
CA SER A 31 -4.89 -8.29 0.95
C SER A 31 -3.72 -8.97 1.67
N PHE A 32 -3.98 -9.41 2.90
CA PHE A 32 -3.00 -10.13 3.71
C PHE A 32 -2.71 -11.52 3.14
N THR A 33 -1.44 -11.87 3.03
CA THR A 33 -0.98 -13.21 2.63
C THR A 33 -0.06 -13.78 3.71
N LYS A 34 -0.51 -14.84 4.40
CA LYS A 34 0.29 -15.49 5.44
C LYS A 34 1.55 -16.11 4.86
N GLU A 35 2.70 -15.66 5.33
CA GLU A 35 4.02 -16.19 4.95
C GLU A 35 4.72 -16.92 6.09
N GLY A 36 4.28 -16.68 7.31
CA GLY A 36 4.85 -17.30 8.49
C GLY A 36 3.98 -17.11 9.73
N GLU A 37 4.49 -17.55 10.84
CA GLU A 37 3.86 -17.47 12.14
C GLU A 37 4.87 -17.00 13.17
N LEU A 38 4.51 -15.97 13.94
CA LEU A 38 5.34 -15.39 14.98
C LEU A 38 4.73 -15.68 16.34
N SER A 39 5.48 -16.34 17.22
CA SER A 39 5.09 -16.57 18.61
C SER A 39 5.81 -15.58 19.53
N ILE A 40 5.06 -14.77 20.23
CA ILE A 40 5.58 -13.85 21.24
C ILE A 40 5.30 -14.44 22.62
N ILE A 41 6.35 -14.70 23.36
CA ILE A 41 6.26 -15.27 24.72
C ILE A 41 6.70 -14.20 25.71
N LYS A 42 5.80 -13.85 26.64
CA LYS A 42 6.12 -12.92 27.70
C LYS A 42 7.00 -13.62 28.74
N ALA A 43 8.17 -13.04 29.04
CA ALA A 43 9.16 -13.60 29.96
C ALA A 43 8.79 -13.43 31.45
N THR A 44 7.52 -13.28 31.79
CA THR A 44 7.03 -13.23 33.18
C THR A 44 6.36 -14.55 33.55
N SER A 45 6.16 -14.80 34.85
CA SER A 45 5.61 -16.04 35.43
C SER A 45 4.27 -16.54 34.85
N ASP A 46 3.54 -15.71 34.15
CA ASP A 46 2.36 -16.04 33.36
C ASP A 46 2.75 -16.20 31.90
N SER A 47 3.17 -17.36 31.48
CA SER A 47 3.58 -17.75 30.13
C SER A 47 2.53 -17.43 29.05
N THR A 48 2.14 -16.17 28.91
CA THR A 48 1.19 -15.75 27.89
C THR A 48 1.86 -15.80 26.53
N LYS A 49 1.46 -16.77 25.73
CA LYS A 49 1.92 -16.92 24.34
C LYS A 49 0.92 -16.26 23.40
N VAL A 50 1.39 -15.32 22.63
CA VAL A 50 0.63 -14.71 21.52
C VAL A 50 1.18 -15.24 20.21
N VAL A 51 0.31 -15.77 19.36
CA VAL A 51 0.66 -16.26 18.04
C VAL A 51 0.08 -15.31 16.99
N LEU A 52 0.93 -14.82 16.12
CA LEU A 52 0.56 -13.94 15.02
C LEU A 52 0.83 -14.60 13.69
N ASP A 53 -0.12 -14.49 12.77
CA ASP A 53 0.12 -14.75 11.35
C ASP A 53 0.84 -13.57 10.76
N ILE A 54 1.97 -13.78 10.08
CA ILE A 54 2.80 -12.70 9.58
C ILE A 54 3.05 -12.80 8.09
N GLU A 55 3.19 -11.63 7.48
CA GLU A 55 3.90 -11.43 6.22
C GLU A 55 5.34 -11.05 6.53
N ILE A 56 6.25 -11.34 5.61
CA ILE A 56 7.69 -11.09 5.79
C ILE A 56 8.15 -10.09 4.73
N ALA A 57 8.63 -8.93 5.17
CA ALA A 57 9.21 -7.90 4.31
C ALA A 57 10.74 -7.97 4.37
N LYS A 58 11.38 -8.41 3.29
CA LYS A 58 12.84 -8.56 3.17
C LYS A 58 13.46 -7.69 2.10
N THR A 59 12.74 -7.49 0.98
CA THR A 59 13.22 -6.68 -0.14
C THR A 59 13.02 -5.21 0.13
N ASP A 60 13.80 -4.36 -0.53
CA ASP A 60 13.65 -2.90 -0.40
C ASP A 60 12.23 -2.45 -0.76
N TYR A 61 11.63 -3.05 -1.78
CA TYR A 61 10.26 -2.76 -2.18
C TYR A 61 9.24 -3.14 -1.09
N GLU A 62 9.34 -4.34 -0.53
CA GLU A 62 8.46 -4.83 0.54
C GLU A 62 8.59 -3.99 1.81
N ILE A 63 9.82 -3.62 2.18
CA ILE A 63 10.10 -2.79 3.35
C ILE A 63 9.55 -1.38 3.17
N GLN A 64 9.71 -0.77 1.98
CA GLN A 64 9.18 0.56 1.69
C GLN A 64 7.65 0.58 1.61
N THR A 65 7.05 -0.45 1.04
CA THR A 65 5.60 -0.57 0.94
C THR A 65 4.96 -0.88 2.29
N GLY A 66 5.54 -1.81 3.05
CA GLY A 66 5.05 -2.21 4.36
C GLY A 66 3.55 -2.52 4.35
N LEU A 67 2.81 -1.95 5.27
CA LEU A 67 1.37 -2.12 5.43
C LEU A 67 0.52 -1.08 4.69
N MET A 68 1.11 -0.34 3.74
CA MET A 68 0.35 0.64 2.96
C MET A 68 -0.76 -0.02 2.13
N TYR A 69 -1.83 0.76 1.88
CA TYR A 69 -2.96 0.37 1.03
C TYR A 69 -3.78 -0.83 1.53
N ARG A 70 -3.74 -1.11 2.83
CA ARG A 70 -4.56 -2.15 3.46
C ARG A 70 -5.69 -1.50 4.23
N ASN A 71 -6.93 -1.87 3.90
CA ASN A 71 -8.11 -1.30 4.56
C ASN A 71 -8.36 -1.90 5.94
N ALA A 72 -7.99 -3.16 6.12
CA ALA A 72 -8.17 -3.87 7.38
C ALA A 72 -7.10 -4.94 7.59
N MET A 73 -6.83 -5.21 8.85
CA MET A 73 -5.97 -6.28 9.30
C MET A 73 -6.57 -6.92 10.57
N ALA A 74 -6.58 -8.24 10.66
CA ALA A 74 -7.08 -8.92 11.83
C ALA A 74 -6.13 -8.73 13.02
N LYS A 75 -6.65 -8.90 14.25
CA LYS A 75 -5.86 -8.69 15.48
C LYS A 75 -4.66 -9.62 15.62
N ASN A 76 -4.72 -10.79 14.98
CA ASN A 76 -3.67 -11.81 14.99
C ASN A 76 -2.76 -11.76 13.74
N GLN A 77 -2.81 -10.69 12.97
CA GLN A 77 -2.00 -10.49 11.77
C GLN A 77 -0.97 -9.40 11.96
N GLY A 78 0.18 -9.52 11.33
CA GLY A 78 1.26 -8.55 11.39
C GLY A 78 2.23 -8.68 10.23
N MET A 79 3.23 -7.82 10.21
CA MET A 79 4.32 -7.86 9.26
C MET A 79 5.65 -7.82 10.00
N LEU A 80 6.53 -8.75 9.64
CA LEU A 80 7.89 -8.80 10.15
C LEU A 80 8.84 -8.19 9.11
N PHE A 81 9.56 -7.15 9.51
CA PHE A 81 10.59 -6.51 8.70
C PHE A 81 11.94 -7.13 9.02
N VAL A 82 12.60 -7.68 8.01
CA VAL A 82 13.92 -8.30 8.14
C VAL A 82 14.94 -7.47 7.38
N PHE A 83 15.95 -6.96 8.12
CA PHE A 83 17.02 -6.14 7.58
C PHE A 83 18.33 -6.92 7.54
N SER A 84 19.17 -6.63 6.55
CA SER A 84 20.48 -7.26 6.40
C SER A 84 21.57 -6.68 7.30
N ASP A 85 21.34 -5.52 7.89
CA ASP A 85 22.26 -4.79 8.74
C ASP A 85 21.58 -4.28 10.01
N VAL A 86 22.40 -3.95 11.02
CA VAL A 86 21.93 -3.36 12.28
C VAL A 86 22.25 -1.87 12.26
N ARG A 87 21.23 -1.04 12.19
CA ARG A 87 21.34 0.42 12.27
C ARG A 87 20.02 1.02 12.75
N GLU A 88 20.07 2.26 13.21
CA GLU A 88 18.89 3.02 13.56
C GLU A 88 18.00 3.24 12.32
N ARG A 89 16.70 3.01 12.47
CA ARG A 89 15.72 3.14 11.41
C ARG A 89 14.47 3.85 11.91
N SER A 90 13.92 4.69 11.06
CA SER A 90 12.67 5.39 11.34
C SER A 90 11.56 4.82 10.47
N PHE A 91 10.40 4.58 11.07
CA PHE A 91 9.18 4.17 10.38
C PHE A 91 8.18 5.32 10.36
N TYR A 92 7.48 5.48 9.26
CA TYR A 92 6.35 6.40 9.18
C TYR A 92 5.14 5.72 8.53
N MET A 93 3.95 6.20 8.88
CA MET A 93 2.69 5.51 8.61
C MET A 93 1.88 6.21 7.52
N LYS A 94 2.45 6.30 6.33
CA LYS A 94 1.76 6.84 5.17
C LYS A 94 0.74 5.81 4.65
N ASN A 95 -0.49 6.24 4.41
CA ASN A 95 -1.56 5.38 3.87
C ASN A 95 -1.78 4.07 4.67
N THR A 96 -1.58 4.13 5.97
CA THR A 96 -1.76 3.00 6.89
C THR A 96 -2.80 3.35 7.93
N PHE A 97 -3.81 2.51 8.09
CA PHE A 97 -4.97 2.80 8.97
C PHE A 97 -4.81 2.26 10.39
N HIS A 98 -4.00 1.22 10.59
CA HIS A 98 -3.81 0.57 11.87
C HIS A 98 -2.33 0.49 12.22
N ILE A 99 -1.99 0.90 13.43
CA ILE A 99 -0.59 0.99 13.85
C ILE A 99 -0.39 0.28 15.18
N PHE A 100 0.47 -0.72 15.16
CA PHE A 100 1.08 -1.27 16.35
C PHE A 100 2.52 -1.66 16.00
N ILE A 101 3.51 -1.05 16.64
CA ILE A 101 4.92 -1.32 16.38
C ILE A 101 5.53 -1.96 17.60
N ALA A 102 6.14 -3.14 17.43
CA ALA A 102 7.00 -3.77 18.40
C ALA A 102 8.39 -3.97 17.79
N SER A 103 9.44 -3.58 18.50
CA SER A 103 10.82 -3.84 18.11
C SER A 103 11.48 -4.79 19.11
N PHE A 104 12.29 -5.66 18.58
CA PHE A 104 13.02 -6.66 19.35
C PHE A 104 14.51 -6.47 19.21
#